data_fe015d54b7e4d03173cb56654b5d20a5
#
_entry.id   fe015d54b7e4d03173cb56654b5d20a5
#
_cell.length_a   1.000
_cell.length_b   1.000
_cell.length_c   1.000
_cell.angle_alpha   90.00
_cell.angle_beta   90.00
_cell.angle_gamma   90.00
#
_symmetry.space_group_name_H-M   'P 1'
#
loop_
_entity.id
_entity.type
_entity.pdbx_description
1 polymer ?
#
loop_
_entity_poly.entity_id
_entity_poly.type
_entity_poly.pdbx_seq_one_letter_code
_entity_poly.pdbx_strand_id
1 'polypeptide(L)'
;DGRYFTQALTEMEGSGVRLMKMFVDDTPSTTEWLAQKIPEGGKVAFDGRVLSMGEGQEYEEVLGAKNITIEYEVDLIDQIWEDRPSLSKKPCFFLEDKYTGENVASKLKRVREKMAEYGATVHLIASLDDNAWLLNFRGDDIYFFPLVLDYVIVRKDSVDLYIDDSKLNDRIREEMAKNNVNIHPYNDIYDDAK
;
A
#
# COMPACT_ATOMS: atom_id res chain seq x y z
N ASP A 1 -10.27 4.12 14.28
CA ASP A 1 -9.86 5.41 14.81
C ASP A 1 -10.99 6.00 15.65
N GLY A 2 -10.70 6.40 16.92
CA GLY A 2 -11.70 6.92 17.88
C GLY A 2 -12.47 8.14 17.40
N ARG A 3 -11.90 8.93 16.49
CA ARG A 3 -12.56 10.10 15.89
C ARG A 3 -13.83 9.75 15.13
N TYR A 4 -13.94 8.53 14.62
CA TYR A 4 -15.06 8.08 13.79
C TYR A 4 -16.11 7.25 14.54
N PHE A 5 -15.96 7.03 15.84
CA PHE A 5 -16.91 6.19 16.58
C PHE A 5 -18.34 6.74 16.56
N THR A 6 -18.50 8.06 16.68
CA THR A 6 -19.83 8.70 16.64
C THR A 6 -20.46 8.58 15.25
N GLN A 7 -19.68 8.85 14.21
CA GLN A 7 -20.14 8.70 12.82
C GLN A 7 -20.53 7.25 12.53
N ALA A 8 -19.69 6.29 12.89
CA ALA A 8 -19.96 4.87 12.67
C ALA A 8 -21.23 4.41 13.39
N LEU A 9 -21.49 4.88 14.61
CA LEU A 9 -22.73 4.55 15.33
C LEU A 9 -23.97 4.99 14.54
N THR A 10 -23.94 6.19 13.97
CA THR A 10 -25.06 6.73 13.19
C THR A 10 -25.23 6.00 11.85
N GLU A 11 -24.14 5.76 11.13
CA GLU A 11 -24.18 5.14 9.80
C GLU A 11 -24.53 3.64 9.85
N MET A 12 -24.23 2.98 10.96
CA MET A 12 -24.53 1.55 11.15
C MET A 12 -25.90 1.28 11.76
N GLU A 13 -26.66 2.32 12.14
CA GLU A 13 -28.01 2.16 12.71
C GLU A 13 -28.93 1.40 11.76
N GLY A 14 -29.56 0.36 12.23
CA GLY A 14 -30.45 -0.50 11.43
C GLY A 14 -29.76 -1.46 10.46
N SER A 15 -28.43 -1.41 10.31
CA SER A 15 -27.68 -2.28 9.38
C SER A 15 -27.48 -3.72 9.87
N GLY A 16 -27.68 -3.98 11.18
CA GLY A 16 -27.31 -5.25 11.82
C GLY A 16 -25.82 -5.43 12.09
N VAL A 17 -24.96 -4.48 11.66
CA VAL A 17 -23.52 -4.48 11.90
C VAL A 17 -23.22 -3.93 13.29
N ARG A 18 -22.32 -4.58 14.04
CA ARG A 18 -21.92 -4.17 15.38
C ARG A 18 -20.59 -3.43 15.35
N LEU A 19 -20.55 -2.22 15.89
CA LEU A 19 -19.31 -1.47 16.07
C LEU A 19 -18.44 -2.07 17.18
N MET A 20 -17.19 -2.40 16.84
CA MET A 20 -16.12 -2.72 17.79
C MET A 20 -15.19 -1.51 17.90
N LYS A 21 -15.16 -0.88 19.07
CA LYS A 21 -14.36 0.32 19.31
C LYS A 21 -12.92 -0.05 19.62
N MET A 22 -12.09 -0.13 18.60
CA MET A 22 -10.66 -0.48 18.74
C MET A 22 -9.96 0.45 19.74
N PHE A 23 -9.01 -0.11 20.51
CA PHE A 23 -8.23 0.59 21.54
C PHE A 23 -9.04 1.17 22.72
N VAL A 24 -10.22 0.64 22.94
CA VAL A 24 -11.03 0.90 24.15
C VAL A 24 -10.97 -0.34 25.03
N ASP A 25 -10.90 -0.14 26.34
CA ASP A 25 -10.88 -1.22 27.33
C ASP A 25 -12.01 -2.23 27.07
N ASP A 26 -11.74 -3.49 27.32
CA ASP A 26 -12.65 -4.63 27.08
C ASP A 26 -13.03 -4.89 25.60
N THR A 27 -12.42 -4.18 24.65
CA THR A 27 -12.58 -4.47 23.22
C THR A 27 -11.40 -5.28 22.71
N PRO A 28 -11.57 -6.55 22.30
CA PRO A 28 -10.49 -7.36 21.78
C PRO A 28 -9.95 -6.80 20.46
N SER A 29 -8.68 -7.04 20.18
CA SER A 29 -8.11 -6.81 18.85
C SER A 29 -8.81 -7.68 17.80
N THR A 30 -8.59 -7.40 16.51
CA THR A 30 -9.16 -8.20 15.42
C THR A 30 -8.69 -9.66 15.50
N THR A 31 -7.41 -9.87 15.75
CA THR A 31 -6.79 -11.20 15.89
C THR A 31 -7.35 -11.96 17.09
N GLU A 32 -7.45 -11.30 18.25
CA GLU A 32 -8.03 -11.89 19.45
C GLU A 32 -9.52 -12.26 19.26
N TRP A 33 -10.28 -11.38 18.61
CA TRP A 33 -11.69 -11.65 18.34
C TRP A 33 -11.86 -12.84 17.40
N LEU A 34 -11.07 -12.93 16.32
CA LEU A 34 -11.08 -14.07 15.42
C LEU A 34 -10.72 -15.37 16.15
N ALA A 35 -9.66 -15.33 16.98
CA ALA A 35 -9.27 -16.48 17.80
C ALA A 35 -10.35 -16.94 18.78
N GLN A 36 -11.19 -16.02 19.27
CA GLN A 36 -12.33 -16.34 20.14
C GLN A 36 -13.51 -16.97 19.37
N LYS A 37 -13.74 -16.54 18.10
CA LYS A 37 -14.93 -16.91 17.34
C LYS A 37 -14.73 -18.11 16.44
N ILE A 38 -13.53 -18.33 15.94
CA ILE A 38 -13.24 -19.43 15.05
C ILE A 38 -12.90 -20.67 15.88
N PRO A 39 -13.53 -21.83 15.59
CA PRO A 39 -13.20 -23.07 16.28
C PRO A 39 -11.78 -23.53 15.96
N GLU A 40 -11.21 -24.35 16.84
CA GLU A 40 -9.92 -25.01 16.58
C GLU A 40 -9.96 -25.77 15.26
N GLY A 41 -8.91 -25.66 14.46
CA GLY A 41 -8.81 -26.25 13.13
C GLY A 41 -9.64 -25.54 12.06
N GLY A 42 -10.23 -24.39 12.41
CA GLY A 42 -10.98 -23.56 11.44
C GLY A 42 -10.08 -22.86 10.42
N LYS A 43 -10.68 -22.02 9.58
CA LYS A 43 -9.97 -21.32 8.50
C LYS A 43 -10.38 -19.86 8.44
N VAL A 44 -9.41 -18.98 8.18
CA VAL A 44 -9.57 -17.55 7.84
C VAL A 44 -9.04 -17.31 6.44
N ALA A 45 -9.75 -16.54 5.65
CA ALA A 45 -9.32 -16.16 4.31
C ALA A 45 -9.48 -14.66 4.11
N PHE A 46 -8.48 -14.01 3.48
CA PHE A 46 -8.50 -12.61 3.10
C PHE A 46 -7.48 -12.31 2.00
N ASP A 47 -7.61 -11.14 1.38
CA ASP A 47 -6.63 -10.65 0.43
C ASP A 47 -5.37 -10.18 1.18
N GLY A 48 -4.27 -10.94 1.10
CA GLY A 48 -3.00 -10.61 1.73
C GLY A 48 -2.36 -9.30 1.25
N ARG A 49 -2.80 -8.77 0.10
CA ARG A 49 -2.32 -7.48 -0.42
C ARG A 49 -2.78 -6.28 0.40
N VAL A 50 -3.79 -6.44 1.25
CA VAL A 50 -4.35 -5.35 2.09
C VAL A 50 -3.89 -5.42 3.56
N LEU A 51 -2.98 -6.34 3.88
CA LEU A 51 -2.37 -6.47 5.21
C LEU A 51 -0.87 -6.25 5.13
N SER A 52 -0.31 -5.59 6.14
CA SER A 52 1.14 -5.50 6.29
C SER A 52 1.74 -6.84 6.70
N MET A 53 3.05 -7.04 6.42
CA MET A 53 3.77 -8.24 6.86
C MET A 53 3.70 -8.42 8.38
N GLY A 54 3.81 -7.34 9.16
CA GLY A 54 3.74 -7.40 10.61
C GLY A 54 2.38 -7.86 11.12
N GLU A 55 1.31 -7.35 10.54
CA GLU A 55 -0.05 -7.82 10.82
C GLU A 55 -0.23 -9.30 10.43
N GLY A 56 0.24 -9.69 9.26
CA GLY A 56 0.20 -11.09 8.82
C GLY A 56 0.89 -12.03 9.79
N GLN A 57 2.08 -11.65 10.30
CA GLN A 57 2.80 -12.43 11.31
C GLN A 57 2.04 -12.53 12.63
N GLU A 58 1.40 -11.44 13.09
CA GLU A 58 0.53 -11.48 14.28
C GLU A 58 -0.65 -12.45 14.08
N TYR A 59 -1.28 -12.43 12.90
CA TYR A 59 -2.35 -13.38 12.57
C TYR A 59 -1.85 -14.82 12.61
N GLU A 60 -0.69 -15.11 12.03
CA GLU A 60 -0.08 -16.44 12.06
C GLU A 60 0.22 -16.92 13.48
N GLU A 61 0.78 -16.07 14.32
CA GLU A 61 1.08 -16.40 15.71
C GLU A 61 -0.19 -16.69 16.52
N VAL A 62 -1.13 -15.74 16.53
CA VAL A 62 -2.33 -15.83 17.39
C VAL A 62 -3.29 -16.93 16.93
N LEU A 63 -3.53 -17.05 15.63
CA LEU A 63 -4.46 -18.02 15.09
C LEU A 63 -3.84 -19.42 14.98
N GLY A 64 -2.55 -19.49 14.66
CA GLY A 64 -1.81 -20.75 14.60
C GLY A 64 -1.76 -21.48 15.94
N ALA A 65 -1.77 -20.77 17.07
CA ALA A 65 -1.87 -21.36 18.42
C ALA A 65 -3.16 -22.19 18.63
N LYS A 66 -4.18 -22.00 17.78
CA LYS A 66 -5.44 -22.76 17.77
C LYS A 66 -5.59 -23.68 16.53
N ASN A 67 -4.50 -23.93 15.84
CA ASN A 67 -4.51 -24.68 14.57
C ASN A 67 -5.47 -24.08 13.50
N ILE A 68 -5.74 -22.77 13.56
CA ILE A 68 -6.54 -22.05 12.56
C ILE A 68 -5.62 -21.76 11.38
N THR A 69 -6.03 -22.17 10.18
CA THR A 69 -5.27 -21.91 8.94
C THR A 69 -5.65 -20.58 8.31
N ILE A 70 -4.69 -19.95 7.64
CA ILE A 70 -4.90 -18.69 6.96
C ILE A 70 -4.67 -18.86 5.45
N GLU A 71 -5.58 -18.34 4.63
CA GLU A 71 -5.46 -18.25 3.19
C GLU A 71 -5.37 -16.78 2.77
N TYR A 72 -4.24 -16.38 2.19
CA TYR A 72 -3.93 -14.98 1.86
C TYR A 72 -4.30 -14.59 0.42
N GLU A 73 -4.67 -15.54 -0.42
CA GLU A 73 -4.89 -15.32 -1.86
C GLU A 73 -6.37 -15.24 -2.22
N VAL A 74 -7.23 -14.93 -1.27
CA VAL A 74 -8.69 -14.96 -1.48
C VAL A 74 -9.29 -13.57 -1.22
N ASP A 75 -9.60 -12.84 -2.28
CA ASP A 75 -10.43 -11.63 -2.17
C ASP A 75 -11.92 -12.03 -2.21
N LEU A 76 -12.50 -12.23 -1.02
CA LEU A 76 -13.92 -12.56 -0.88
C LEU A 76 -14.83 -11.37 -1.22
N ILE A 77 -14.33 -10.14 -1.07
CA ILE A 77 -15.11 -8.94 -1.37
C ILE A 77 -15.29 -8.79 -2.87
N ASP A 78 -14.26 -9.08 -3.66
CA ASP A 78 -14.35 -9.03 -5.12
C ASP A 78 -15.41 -10.01 -5.69
N GLN A 79 -15.66 -11.11 -4.98
CA GLN A 79 -16.65 -12.11 -5.39
C GLN A 79 -18.10 -11.64 -5.21
N ILE A 80 -18.36 -10.67 -4.34
CA ILE A 80 -19.72 -10.19 -4.00
C ILE A 80 -19.97 -8.74 -4.40
N TRP A 81 -18.93 -7.99 -4.77
CA TRP A 81 -19.05 -6.59 -5.18
C TRP A 81 -19.05 -6.46 -6.70
N GLU A 82 -20.20 -6.70 -7.31
CA GLU A 82 -20.38 -6.77 -8.78
C GLU A 82 -19.99 -5.49 -9.51
N ASP A 83 -20.22 -4.31 -8.91
CA ASP A 83 -19.93 -2.99 -9.46
C ASP A 83 -18.69 -2.32 -8.83
N ARG A 84 -17.74 -3.12 -8.32
CA ARG A 84 -16.50 -2.61 -7.72
C ARG A 84 -15.76 -1.70 -8.71
N PRO A 85 -15.48 -0.43 -8.33
CA PRO A 85 -14.76 0.47 -9.21
C PRO A 85 -13.32 0.01 -9.43
N SER A 86 -12.85 0.15 -10.66
CA SER A 86 -11.43 -0.07 -10.97
C SER A 86 -10.55 0.99 -10.31
N LEU A 87 -9.25 0.68 -10.15
CA LEU A 87 -8.27 1.67 -9.72
C LEU A 87 -8.27 2.88 -10.65
N SER A 88 -8.00 4.05 -10.10
CA SER A 88 -7.94 5.31 -10.86
C SER A 88 -6.91 5.23 -11.99
N LYS A 89 -7.29 5.76 -13.14
CA LYS A 89 -6.42 5.92 -14.33
C LYS A 89 -6.18 7.40 -14.67
N LYS A 90 -6.35 8.29 -13.69
CA LYS A 90 -6.11 9.71 -13.89
C LYS A 90 -4.65 9.97 -14.26
N PRO A 91 -4.38 10.91 -15.19
CA PRO A 91 -3.02 11.15 -15.65
C PRO A 91 -2.15 11.79 -14.58
N CYS A 92 -0.86 11.45 -14.63
CA CYS A 92 0.17 12.08 -13.82
C CYS A 92 0.73 13.33 -14.52
N PHE A 93 1.36 14.20 -13.75
CA PHE A 93 2.17 15.32 -14.27
C PHE A 93 3.50 15.44 -13.54
N PHE A 94 4.53 15.88 -14.24
CA PHE A 94 5.85 16.13 -13.68
C PHE A 94 5.88 17.50 -13.01
N LEU A 95 6.38 17.54 -11.77
CA LEU A 95 6.56 18.79 -11.02
C LEU A 95 8.01 19.28 -11.19
N GLU A 96 8.18 20.41 -11.87
CA GLU A 96 9.48 20.93 -12.22
C GLU A 96 10.34 21.29 -11.00
N ASP A 97 11.65 21.19 -11.16
CA ASP A 97 12.64 21.42 -10.09
C ASP A 97 12.54 22.81 -9.44
N LYS A 98 12.07 23.81 -10.17
CA LYS A 98 11.82 25.16 -9.61
C LYS A 98 10.76 25.18 -8.50
N TYR A 99 9.86 24.16 -8.46
CA TYR A 99 8.83 24.01 -7.43
C TYR A 99 9.24 22.99 -6.37
N THR A 100 9.98 21.96 -6.75
CA THR A 100 10.43 20.90 -5.82
C THR A 100 11.71 21.25 -5.08
N GLY A 101 12.49 22.22 -5.61
CA GLY A 101 13.77 22.66 -5.05
C GLY A 101 14.93 21.69 -5.26
N GLU A 102 14.67 20.44 -5.68
CA GLU A 102 15.68 19.40 -5.90
C GLU A 102 15.26 18.45 -7.03
N ASN A 103 16.17 18.11 -7.93
CA ASN A 103 15.91 17.17 -9.01
C ASN A 103 15.96 15.70 -8.54
N VAL A 104 15.39 14.83 -9.35
CA VAL A 104 15.29 13.38 -9.07
C VAL A 104 16.67 12.74 -8.87
N ALA A 105 17.65 13.07 -9.71
CA ALA A 105 18.99 12.50 -9.61
C ALA A 105 19.67 12.80 -8.27
N SER A 106 19.53 14.03 -7.77
CA SER A 106 20.08 14.45 -6.46
C SER A 106 19.43 13.67 -5.32
N LYS A 107 18.11 13.56 -5.34
CA LYS A 107 17.35 12.79 -4.33
C LYS A 107 17.73 11.31 -4.33
N LEU A 108 17.80 10.66 -5.50
CA LEU A 108 18.23 9.27 -5.64
C LEU A 108 19.65 9.06 -5.12
N LYS A 109 20.56 10.00 -5.37
CA LYS A 109 21.91 9.95 -4.82
C LYS A 109 21.89 9.91 -3.29
N ARG A 110 21.15 10.82 -2.65
CA ARG A 110 21.03 10.86 -1.18
C ARG A 110 20.42 9.60 -0.61
N VAL A 111 19.37 9.05 -1.26
CA VAL A 111 18.75 7.79 -0.83
C VAL A 111 19.77 6.65 -0.90
N ARG A 112 20.51 6.54 -2.01
CA ARG A 112 21.54 5.49 -2.18
C ARG A 112 22.70 5.62 -1.20
N GLU A 113 23.13 6.84 -0.90
CA GLU A 113 24.12 7.10 0.15
C GLU A 113 23.61 6.57 1.50
N LYS A 114 22.34 6.84 1.81
CA LYS A 114 21.72 6.36 3.06
C LYS A 114 21.56 4.84 3.07
N MET A 115 21.15 4.24 1.97
CA MET A 115 21.11 2.79 1.83
C MET A 115 22.48 2.16 2.11
N ALA A 116 23.55 2.76 1.58
CA ALA A 116 24.91 2.26 1.80
C ALA A 116 25.35 2.35 3.28
N GLU A 117 24.98 3.41 4.00
CA GLU A 117 25.23 3.53 5.44
C GLU A 117 24.58 2.41 6.26
N TYR A 118 23.39 1.95 5.83
CA TYR A 118 22.69 0.82 6.47
C TYR A 118 23.04 -0.55 5.89
N GLY A 119 23.94 -0.62 4.90
CA GLY A 119 24.27 -1.87 4.22
C GLY A 119 23.13 -2.43 3.36
N ALA A 120 22.13 -1.59 3.05
CA ALA A 120 20.99 -1.98 2.23
C ALA A 120 21.34 -1.94 0.73
N THR A 121 20.97 -2.98 0.00
CA THR A 121 21.15 -3.08 -1.45
C THR A 121 19.88 -2.80 -2.23
N VAL A 122 18.74 -2.91 -1.57
CA VAL A 122 17.40 -2.67 -2.12
C VAL A 122 16.58 -1.88 -1.09
N HIS A 123 15.79 -0.92 -1.55
CA HIS A 123 14.85 -0.17 -0.73
C HIS A 123 13.49 -0.12 -1.42
N LEU A 124 12.51 -0.81 -0.84
CA LEU A 124 11.12 -0.76 -1.27
C LEU A 124 10.41 0.42 -0.61
N ILE A 125 9.74 1.23 -1.42
CA ILE A 125 8.93 2.37 -0.96
C ILE A 125 7.48 2.14 -1.38
N ALA A 126 6.59 1.98 -0.39
CA ALA A 126 5.16 1.83 -0.58
C ALA A 126 4.38 3.10 -0.16
N SER A 127 5.05 4.10 0.38
CA SER A 127 4.46 5.39 0.73
C SER A 127 4.33 6.25 -0.53
N LEU A 128 3.10 6.59 -0.89
CA LEU A 128 2.80 7.41 -2.08
C LEU A 128 3.42 8.81 -2.00
N ASP A 129 3.48 9.39 -0.80
CA ASP A 129 4.10 10.70 -0.55
C ASP A 129 5.60 10.67 -0.85
N ASP A 130 6.28 9.61 -0.38
CA ASP A 130 7.72 9.45 -0.57
C ASP A 130 8.06 9.20 -2.04
N ASN A 131 7.27 8.39 -2.74
CA ASN A 131 7.41 8.16 -4.18
C ASN A 131 7.22 9.46 -4.98
N ALA A 132 6.14 10.19 -4.68
CA ALA A 132 5.84 11.47 -5.29
C ALA A 132 6.94 12.53 -5.03
N TRP A 133 7.53 12.52 -3.83
CA TRP A 133 8.68 13.37 -3.51
C TRP A 133 9.93 12.92 -4.27
N LEU A 134 10.24 11.63 -4.25
CA LEU A 134 11.48 11.08 -4.84
C LEU A 134 11.55 11.30 -6.34
N LEU A 135 10.46 11.03 -7.06
CA LEU A 135 10.40 11.03 -8.52
C LEU A 135 9.80 12.32 -9.12
N ASN A 136 9.49 13.32 -8.29
CA ASN A 136 8.97 14.63 -8.73
C ASN A 136 7.73 14.54 -9.64
N PHE A 137 6.85 13.57 -9.45
CA PHE A 137 5.58 13.54 -10.17
C PHE A 137 4.39 13.59 -9.22
N ARG A 138 3.25 13.99 -9.73
CA ARG A 138 1.99 14.15 -8.99
C ARG A 138 0.84 13.60 -9.83
N GLY A 139 -0.28 13.30 -9.17
CA GLY A 139 -1.52 12.87 -9.81
C GLY A 139 -2.73 13.22 -8.97
N ASP A 140 -3.85 12.54 -9.23
CA ASP A 140 -5.13 12.82 -8.56
C ASP A 140 -5.87 11.49 -8.27
N ASP A 141 -5.13 10.47 -7.82
CA ASP A 141 -5.74 9.19 -7.47
C ASP A 141 -6.37 9.21 -6.07
N ILE A 142 -5.87 10.06 -5.19
CA ILE A 142 -6.34 10.19 -3.81
C ILE A 142 -7.03 11.54 -3.64
N TYR A 143 -8.26 11.54 -3.11
CA TYR A 143 -9.00 12.77 -2.82
C TYR A 143 -8.20 13.69 -1.91
N PHE A 144 -8.07 14.96 -2.30
CA PHE A 144 -7.38 16.04 -1.56
C PHE A 144 -5.86 15.91 -1.48
N PHE A 145 -5.26 14.86 -2.04
CA PHE A 145 -3.81 14.67 -2.09
C PHE A 145 -3.35 14.48 -3.53
N PRO A 146 -2.33 15.22 -3.99
CA PRO A 146 -1.85 15.11 -5.37
C PRO A 146 -0.95 13.87 -5.56
N LEU A 147 -1.46 12.69 -5.20
CA LEU A 147 -0.72 11.43 -5.16
C LEU A 147 -1.18 10.48 -6.26
N VAL A 148 -0.35 9.53 -6.56
CA VAL A 148 -0.56 8.48 -7.55
C VAL A 148 -0.43 7.13 -6.87
N LEU A 149 -1.22 6.15 -7.27
CA LEU A 149 -1.06 4.76 -6.85
C LEU A 149 0.13 4.16 -7.58
N ASP A 150 1.20 3.89 -6.84
CA ASP A 150 2.44 3.34 -7.34
C ASP A 150 3.26 2.67 -6.24
N TYR A 151 4.30 1.96 -6.64
CA TYR A 151 5.37 1.46 -5.77
C TYR A 151 6.72 1.76 -6.41
N VAL A 152 7.76 1.91 -5.59
CA VAL A 152 9.12 2.15 -6.07
C VAL A 152 10.08 1.19 -5.38
N ILE A 153 10.96 0.55 -6.17
CA ILE A 153 12.11 -0.16 -5.65
C ILE A 153 13.37 0.59 -6.08
N VAL A 154 14.13 1.11 -5.12
CA VAL A 154 15.43 1.72 -5.37
C VAL A 154 16.52 0.67 -5.23
N ARG A 155 17.33 0.51 -6.27
CA ARG A 155 18.50 -0.36 -6.29
C ARG A 155 19.76 0.50 -6.41
N LYS A 156 20.94 -0.13 -6.34
CA LYS A 156 22.23 0.56 -6.42
C LYS A 156 22.34 1.44 -7.67
N ASP A 157 21.99 0.90 -8.83
CA ASP A 157 22.21 1.55 -10.12
C ASP A 157 20.93 1.80 -10.94
N SER A 158 19.78 1.32 -10.49
CA SER A 158 18.48 1.48 -11.15
C SER A 158 17.37 1.81 -10.13
N VAL A 159 16.22 2.17 -10.65
CA VAL A 159 14.97 2.30 -9.91
C VAL A 159 13.88 1.60 -10.71
N ASP A 160 13.02 0.87 -10.05
CA ASP A 160 11.87 0.23 -10.65
C ASP A 160 10.60 0.91 -10.13
N LEU A 161 9.81 1.49 -11.04
CA LEU A 161 8.55 2.16 -10.78
C LEU A 161 7.39 1.28 -11.27
N TYR A 162 6.53 0.87 -10.36
CA TYR A 162 5.34 0.05 -10.63
C TYR A 162 4.10 0.93 -10.65
N ILE A 163 3.53 1.15 -11.83
CA ILE A 163 2.44 2.10 -12.05
C ILE A 163 1.57 1.66 -13.23
N ASP A 164 0.31 2.08 -13.28
CA ASP A 164 -0.50 1.94 -14.50
C ASP A 164 0.09 2.85 -15.59
N ASP A 165 0.61 2.22 -16.64
CA ASP A 165 1.29 2.87 -17.76
C ASP A 165 0.44 3.95 -18.46
N SER A 166 -0.88 3.79 -18.44
CA SER A 166 -1.83 4.74 -19.04
C SER A 166 -1.82 6.13 -18.38
N LYS A 167 -1.28 6.26 -17.17
CA LYS A 167 -1.16 7.52 -16.44
C LYS A 167 0.01 8.38 -16.90
N LEU A 168 1.00 7.77 -17.58
CA LEU A 168 2.27 8.40 -17.91
C LEU A 168 2.21 9.11 -19.25
N ASN A 169 2.63 10.37 -19.28
CA ASN A 169 2.86 11.12 -20.50
C ASN A 169 4.34 11.11 -20.92
N ASP A 170 4.64 11.58 -22.13
CA ASP A 170 6.00 11.58 -22.68
C ASP A 170 7.00 12.31 -21.78
N ARG A 171 6.59 13.44 -21.16
CA ARG A 171 7.45 14.21 -20.26
C ARG A 171 7.89 13.39 -19.05
N ILE A 172 6.99 12.64 -18.43
CA ILE A 172 7.33 11.78 -17.29
C ILE A 172 8.25 10.64 -17.75
N ARG A 173 7.94 9.99 -18.88
CA ARG A 173 8.77 8.91 -19.42
C ARG A 173 10.20 9.37 -19.71
N GLU A 174 10.36 10.55 -20.28
CA GLU A 174 11.69 11.16 -20.51
C GLU A 174 12.45 11.40 -19.20
N GLU A 175 11.78 11.94 -18.17
CA GLU A 175 12.41 12.19 -16.88
C GLU A 175 12.76 10.87 -16.16
N MET A 176 11.90 9.84 -16.23
CA MET A 176 12.19 8.52 -15.69
C MET A 176 13.42 7.90 -16.41
N ALA A 177 13.44 7.92 -17.73
CA ALA A 177 14.56 7.40 -18.52
C ALA A 177 15.90 8.10 -18.20
N LYS A 178 15.91 9.43 -18.06
CA LYS A 178 17.11 10.20 -17.66
C LYS A 178 17.70 9.78 -16.33
N ASN A 179 16.86 9.28 -15.43
CA ASN A 179 17.23 8.89 -14.06
C ASN A 179 17.38 7.37 -13.88
N ASN A 180 17.43 6.61 -14.99
CA ASN A 180 17.51 5.15 -15.00
C ASN A 180 16.38 4.50 -14.16
N VAL A 181 15.15 5.00 -14.35
CA VAL A 181 13.94 4.47 -13.78
C VAL A 181 13.23 3.60 -14.82
N ASN A 182 13.12 2.31 -14.54
CA ASN A 182 12.36 1.36 -15.34
C ASN A 182 10.89 1.41 -14.92
N ILE A 183 9.99 1.34 -15.90
CA ILE A 183 8.55 1.37 -15.66
C ILE A 183 8.00 -0.03 -15.82
N HIS A 184 7.25 -0.50 -14.83
CA HIS A 184 6.61 -1.81 -14.77
C HIS A 184 5.10 -1.69 -14.56
N PRO A 185 4.30 -2.68 -14.99
CA PRO A 185 2.90 -2.77 -14.63
C PRO A 185 2.69 -2.75 -13.10
N TYR A 186 1.66 -2.06 -12.64
CA TYR A 186 1.40 -1.83 -11.22
C TYR A 186 1.42 -3.10 -10.36
N ASN A 187 0.84 -4.19 -10.86
CA ASN A 187 0.70 -5.43 -10.11
C ASN A 187 1.97 -6.30 -10.08
N ASP A 188 2.96 -6.03 -10.94
CA ASP A 188 4.19 -6.83 -10.98
C ASP A 188 5.00 -6.70 -9.68
N ILE A 189 4.74 -5.66 -8.87
CA ILE A 189 5.37 -5.47 -7.55
C ILE A 189 5.20 -6.69 -6.64
N TYR A 190 4.06 -7.38 -6.70
CA TYR A 190 3.76 -8.52 -5.84
C TYR A 190 4.64 -9.74 -6.12
N ASP A 191 5.19 -9.85 -7.32
CA ASP A 191 6.13 -10.89 -7.69
C ASP A 191 7.58 -10.43 -7.53
N ASP A 192 7.89 -9.18 -7.87
CA ASP A 192 9.25 -8.62 -7.83
C ASP A 192 9.73 -8.28 -6.40
N ALA A 193 8.82 -8.16 -5.43
CA ALA A 193 9.13 -7.94 -4.02
C ALA A 193 9.42 -9.24 -3.23
N LYS A 194 9.26 -10.40 -3.83
CA LYS A 194 9.59 -11.72 -3.23
C LYS A 194 11.08 -11.99 -3.35
#